data_2f2a9c8f03da4b29196f821c6f237af4
#
_entry.id   2f2a9c8f03da4b29196f821c6f237af4
#
_cell.length_a   1.000
_cell.length_b   1.000
_cell.length_c   1.000
_cell.angle_alpha   90.00
_cell.angle_beta   90.00
_cell.angle_gamma   90.00
#
_symmetry.space_group_name_H-M   'P 1'
#
loop_
_entity.id
_entity.type
_entity.pdbx_description
1 polymer ?
#
loop_
_entity_poly.entity_id
_entity_poly.type
_entity_poly.pdbx_seq_one_letter_code
_entity_poly.pdbx_strand_id
1 'polypeptide(L)'
;ALDEFSNDNNRAQLLSDLEHVIEWASSRNRDRLSGQGNLFDSKEEFSNVAFSDSQLAKVDDYSLIEKLKLEKQLLGFYLSDHPLKHLTKPAKLVSPISISQLEETKDRTKVSLVGMIPDLKQITTRKGDRMAIVQLEDLSGCCEAIVFPKTYVILSEFLLTDTRLLVWGTIDKKSDKTQLICLLYTSPSPRDG
;
A
#
# COMPACT_ATOMS: atom_id res chain seq x y z
N ALA A 1 16.17 0.66 1.62
CA ALA A 1 17.30 -0.21 1.24
C ALA A 1 17.77 0.06 -0.21
N LEU A 2 16.87 0.08 -1.21
CA LEU A 2 17.27 0.37 -2.60
C LEU A 2 17.65 1.83 -2.83
N ASP A 3 17.12 2.74 -2.04
CA ASP A 3 17.41 4.18 -2.15
C ASP A 3 18.84 4.53 -1.64
N GLU A 4 19.49 3.62 -0.91
CA GLU A 4 20.89 3.81 -0.46
C GLU A 4 21.90 3.47 -1.55
N PHE A 5 21.52 2.70 -2.57
CA PHE A 5 22.42 2.29 -3.65
C PHE A 5 22.41 3.25 -4.84
N SER A 6 21.53 4.24 -4.84
CA SER A 6 21.42 5.17 -5.96
C SER A 6 21.25 6.60 -5.45
N ASN A 7 22.32 7.35 -5.43
CA ASN A 7 22.22 8.79 -5.25
C ASN A 7 21.52 9.51 -6.40
N ASP A 8 21.38 8.86 -7.56
CA ASP A 8 20.83 9.47 -8.79
C ASP A 8 19.75 8.65 -9.50
N ASN A 9 19.53 7.36 -9.16
CA ASN A 9 18.59 6.51 -9.89
C ASN A 9 17.33 6.22 -9.05
N ASN A 10 16.18 6.48 -9.64
CA ASN A 10 14.89 6.19 -9.05
C ASN A 10 14.52 4.69 -9.15
N ARG A 11 13.55 4.22 -8.36
CA ARG A 11 13.15 2.80 -8.34
C ARG A 11 12.58 2.31 -9.68
N ALA A 12 11.85 3.17 -10.39
CA ALA A 12 11.30 2.85 -11.72
C ALA A 12 12.41 2.66 -12.75
N GLN A 13 13.42 3.51 -12.70
CA GLN A 13 14.61 3.39 -13.55
C GLN A 13 15.34 2.08 -13.30
N LEU A 14 15.63 1.75 -12.04
CA LEU A 14 16.32 0.51 -11.68
C LEU A 14 15.56 -0.74 -12.17
N LEU A 15 14.22 -0.72 -12.09
CA LEU A 15 13.40 -1.83 -12.55
C LEU A 15 13.39 -1.92 -14.09
N SER A 16 13.31 -0.78 -14.78
CA SER A 16 13.39 -0.71 -16.25
C SER A 16 14.72 -1.24 -16.78
N ASP A 17 15.80 -0.92 -16.09
CA ASP A 17 17.15 -1.30 -16.51
C ASP A 17 17.48 -2.76 -16.20
N LEU A 18 16.73 -3.38 -15.28
CA LEU A 18 17.03 -4.72 -14.76
C LEU A 18 17.05 -5.79 -15.87
N GLU A 19 16.13 -5.75 -16.81
CA GLU A 19 16.07 -6.72 -17.92
C GLU A 19 17.32 -6.63 -18.80
N HIS A 20 17.71 -5.42 -19.16
CA HIS A 20 18.92 -5.18 -19.96
C HIS A 20 20.20 -5.61 -19.23
N VAL A 21 20.28 -5.37 -17.93
CA VAL A 21 21.40 -5.81 -17.09
C VAL A 21 21.46 -7.33 -17.00
N ILE A 22 20.33 -8.00 -16.85
CA ILE A 22 20.25 -9.47 -16.81
C ILE A 22 20.66 -10.08 -18.15
N GLU A 23 20.18 -9.54 -19.27
CA GLU A 23 20.54 -10.00 -20.59
C GLU A 23 22.04 -9.83 -20.85
N TRP A 24 22.59 -8.68 -20.53
CA TRP A 24 24.02 -8.40 -20.66
C TRP A 24 24.85 -9.34 -19.78
N ALA A 25 24.49 -9.53 -18.51
CA ALA A 25 25.20 -10.45 -17.63
C ALA A 25 25.14 -11.90 -18.11
N SER A 26 23.97 -12.32 -18.63
CA SER A 26 23.74 -13.66 -19.16
C SER A 26 24.57 -13.91 -20.44
N SER A 27 24.65 -12.90 -21.31
CA SER A 27 25.52 -12.98 -22.51
C SER A 27 26.98 -13.15 -22.12
N ARG A 28 27.50 -12.31 -21.23
CA ARG A 28 28.88 -12.42 -20.75
C ARG A 28 29.18 -13.74 -20.05
N ASN A 29 28.24 -14.27 -19.28
CA ASN A 29 28.43 -15.58 -18.66
C ASN A 29 28.49 -16.71 -19.69
N ARG A 30 27.69 -16.65 -20.76
CA ARG A 30 27.76 -17.59 -21.89
C ARG A 30 29.09 -17.52 -22.62
N ASP A 31 29.59 -16.32 -22.89
CA ASP A 31 30.87 -16.10 -23.58
C ASP A 31 32.04 -16.66 -22.74
N ARG A 32 32.02 -16.49 -21.43
CA ARG A 32 33.00 -17.09 -20.52
C ARG A 32 32.93 -18.61 -20.48
N LEU A 33 31.75 -19.21 -20.52
CA LEU A 33 31.55 -20.66 -20.45
C LEU A 33 31.90 -21.33 -21.81
N SER A 34 31.69 -20.64 -22.94
CA SER A 34 31.99 -21.15 -24.26
C SER A 34 33.50 -21.13 -24.59
N GLY A 35 34.33 -20.55 -23.73
CA GLY A 35 35.77 -20.42 -23.95
C GLY A 35 36.14 -19.47 -25.10
N GLN A 36 35.17 -18.79 -25.70
CA GLN A 36 35.40 -17.72 -26.69
C GLN A 36 35.68 -16.39 -25.97
N GLY A 37 36.66 -16.39 -25.08
CA GLY A 37 37.24 -15.14 -24.62
C GLY A 37 37.89 -14.47 -25.85
N ASN A 38 37.52 -13.22 -26.12
CA ASN A 38 38.17 -12.44 -27.17
C ASN A 38 39.68 -12.48 -26.96
N LEU A 39 40.41 -12.96 -27.99
CA LEU A 39 41.88 -13.07 -27.98
C LEU A 39 42.58 -11.71 -27.77
N PHE A 40 41.80 -10.62 -27.76
CA PHE A 40 42.23 -9.22 -27.61
C PHE A 40 41.83 -8.59 -26.25
N ASP A 41 41.24 -9.36 -25.32
CA ASP A 41 40.91 -8.89 -23.99
C ASP A 41 42.19 -8.87 -23.11
N SER A 42 43.07 -7.91 -23.40
CA SER A 42 44.17 -7.56 -22.50
C SER A 42 43.59 -7.15 -21.16
N LYS A 43 44.25 -7.55 -20.08
CA LYS A 43 43.82 -7.41 -18.66
C LYS A 43 43.43 -5.98 -18.22
N GLU A 44 43.61 -4.97 -19.05
CA GLU A 44 43.32 -3.56 -18.77
C GLU A 44 41.95 -3.10 -19.30
N GLU A 45 41.29 -3.85 -20.22
CA GLU A 45 39.97 -3.48 -20.75
C GLU A 45 38.78 -4.06 -19.93
N PHE A 46 39.05 -4.90 -18.93
CA PHE A 46 38.01 -5.43 -18.06
C PHE A 46 37.31 -4.36 -17.22
N SER A 47 37.93 -3.18 -17.07
CA SER A 47 37.32 -2.05 -16.33
C SER A 47 36.51 -1.09 -17.21
N ASN A 48 36.54 -1.20 -18.54
CA ASN A 48 36.01 -0.16 -19.42
C ASN A 48 34.84 -0.56 -20.33
N VAL A 49 34.34 -1.79 -20.28
CA VAL A 49 33.01 -2.08 -20.83
C VAL A 49 32.01 -1.92 -19.70
N ALA A 50 32.06 -0.73 -19.09
CA ALA A 50 30.97 -0.27 -18.25
C ALA A 50 29.70 -0.34 -19.10
N PHE A 51 28.66 -0.91 -18.54
CA PHE A 51 27.30 -0.78 -19.04
C PHE A 51 27.07 0.72 -19.35
N SER A 52 26.96 1.04 -20.66
CA SER A 52 26.85 2.45 -21.03
C SER A 52 25.53 2.99 -20.61
N ASP A 53 25.54 3.81 -19.58
CA ASP A 53 24.38 4.54 -19.02
C ASP A 53 23.64 5.38 -20.08
N SER A 54 24.30 5.64 -21.21
CA SER A 54 23.78 6.46 -22.30
C SER A 54 22.71 5.77 -23.17
N GLN A 55 22.46 4.47 -23.00
CA GLN A 55 21.47 3.72 -23.78
C GLN A 55 20.14 3.54 -23.05
N LEU A 56 20.06 3.93 -21.78
CA LEU A 56 18.88 3.77 -20.96
C LEU A 56 17.96 4.99 -21.09
N ALA A 57 16.71 4.75 -21.43
CA ALA A 57 15.70 5.81 -21.44
C ALA A 57 15.48 6.29 -20.00
N LYS A 58 15.51 7.61 -19.77
CA LYS A 58 15.14 8.16 -18.45
C LYS A 58 13.66 7.91 -18.18
N VAL A 59 13.38 7.27 -17.06
CA VAL A 59 12.03 6.97 -16.58
C VAL A 59 11.76 7.80 -15.33
N ASP A 60 10.59 8.43 -15.28
CA ASP A 60 10.14 9.12 -14.08
C ASP A 60 9.92 8.12 -12.94
N ASP A 61 10.26 8.52 -11.72
CA ASP A 61 10.10 7.64 -10.56
C ASP A 61 8.62 7.43 -10.22
N TYR A 62 8.35 6.29 -9.58
CA TYR A 62 7.01 6.01 -9.06
C TYR A 62 6.54 7.11 -8.11
N SER A 63 5.26 7.45 -8.21
CA SER A 63 4.62 8.32 -7.22
C SER A 63 4.70 7.69 -5.82
N LEU A 64 4.60 8.50 -4.77
CA LEU A 64 4.62 8.02 -3.39
C LEU A 64 3.57 6.91 -3.16
N ILE A 65 2.38 7.08 -3.73
CA ILE A 65 1.27 6.12 -3.58
C ILE A 65 1.63 4.78 -4.24
N GLU A 66 2.23 4.81 -5.42
CA GLU A 66 2.68 3.60 -6.12
C GLU A 66 3.79 2.89 -5.35
N LYS A 67 4.78 3.64 -4.83
CA LYS A 67 5.86 3.09 -3.99
C LYS A 67 5.30 2.36 -2.78
N LEU A 68 4.37 2.98 -2.06
CA LEU A 68 3.73 2.37 -0.90
C LEU A 68 2.91 1.13 -1.27
N LYS A 69 2.21 1.17 -2.40
CA LYS A 69 1.46 0.02 -2.92
C LYS A 69 2.38 -1.16 -3.25
N LEU A 70 3.50 -0.90 -3.91
CA LEU A 70 4.51 -1.92 -4.22
C LEU A 70 5.16 -2.48 -2.93
N GLU A 71 5.47 -1.62 -1.96
CA GLU A 71 6.00 -2.07 -0.66
C GLU A 71 5.04 -3.04 0.03
N LYS A 72 3.76 -2.69 0.12
CA LYS A 72 2.74 -3.55 0.71
C LYS A 72 2.58 -4.86 -0.06
N GLN A 73 2.60 -4.80 -1.38
CA GLN A 73 2.48 -5.99 -2.23
C GLN A 73 3.66 -6.95 -2.06
N LEU A 74 4.88 -6.45 -1.93
CA LEU A 74 6.09 -7.25 -1.84
C LEU A 74 6.43 -7.68 -0.42
N LEU A 75 6.21 -6.81 0.56
CA LEU A 75 6.61 -7.01 1.95
C LEU A 75 5.45 -7.39 2.88
N GLY A 76 4.21 -7.14 2.44
CA GLY A 76 3.01 -7.31 3.26
C GLY A 76 2.69 -6.14 4.20
N PHE A 77 3.57 -5.15 4.29
CA PHE A 77 3.41 -3.96 5.13
C PHE A 77 4.05 -2.72 4.48
N TYR A 78 3.73 -1.53 5.00
CA TYR A 78 4.33 -0.27 4.57
C TYR A 78 5.62 -0.02 5.34
N LEU A 79 6.73 0.16 4.63
CA LEU A 79 8.06 0.37 5.20
C LEU A 79 8.46 1.86 5.23
N SER A 80 8.30 2.54 4.11
CA SER A 80 8.81 3.91 3.94
C SER A 80 7.91 4.95 4.60
N ASP A 81 6.61 4.82 4.44
CA ASP A 81 5.61 5.75 4.99
C ASP A 81 4.24 5.08 5.04
N HIS A 82 3.26 5.71 5.69
CA HIS A 82 1.89 5.21 5.75
C HIS A 82 0.95 6.06 4.89
N PRO A 83 0.04 5.46 4.08
CA PRO A 83 -0.85 6.21 3.19
C PRO A 83 -1.72 7.28 3.88
N LEU A 84 -2.00 7.11 5.18
CA LEU A 84 -2.78 8.05 5.99
C LEU A 84 -1.96 9.17 6.62
N LYS A 85 -0.63 9.15 6.54
CA LYS A 85 0.21 10.14 7.22
C LYS A 85 -0.08 11.57 6.80
N HIS A 86 -0.28 11.80 5.51
CA HIS A 86 -0.61 13.12 4.98
C HIS A 86 -2.03 13.57 5.35
N LEU A 87 -2.91 12.63 5.71
CA LEU A 87 -4.27 12.91 6.14
C LEU A 87 -4.40 13.16 7.65
N THR A 88 -3.35 12.97 8.43
CA THR A 88 -3.40 13.09 9.91
C THR A 88 -3.87 14.46 10.40
N LYS A 89 -3.39 15.55 9.77
CA LYS A 89 -3.79 16.91 10.18
C LYS A 89 -5.25 17.20 9.84
N PRO A 90 -5.72 17.04 8.58
CA PRO A 90 -7.13 17.23 8.25
C PRO A 90 -8.03 16.18 8.93
N ALA A 91 -7.56 14.95 9.14
CA ALA A 91 -8.32 13.91 9.83
C ALA A 91 -8.68 14.31 11.27
N LYS A 92 -7.79 14.91 12.03
CA LYS A 92 -8.06 15.38 13.40
C LYS A 92 -9.17 16.42 13.50
N LEU A 93 -9.47 17.15 12.43
CA LEU A 93 -10.56 18.11 12.40
C LEU A 93 -11.93 17.43 12.27
N VAL A 94 -12.02 16.32 11.57
CA VAL A 94 -13.27 15.58 11.28
C VAL A 94 -13.40 14.30 12.10
N SER A 95 -12.28 13.78 12.59
CA SER A 95 -12.19 12.56 13.39
C SER A 95 -11.23 12.79 14.56
N PRO A 96 -11.75 13.23 15.71
CA PRO A 96 -10.92 13.51 16.88
C PRO A 96 -10.41 12.23 17.57
N ILE A 97 -10.94 11.06 17.22
CA ILE A 97 -10.64 9.77 17.86
C ILE A 97 -9.81 8.91 16.91
N SER A 98 -8.80 8.26 17.47
CA SER A 98 -8.00 7.21 16.78
C SER A 98 -8.52 5.81 17.15
N ILE A 99 -8.13 4.81 16.37
CA ILE A 99 -8.52 3.42 16.61
C ILE A 99 -8.06 2.93 18.00
N SER A 100 -6.84 3.29 18.41
CA SER A 100 -6.33 2.94 19.75
C SER A 100 -7.18 3.46 20.91
N GLN A 101 -7.91 4.56 20.72
CA GLN A 101 -8.78 5.16 21.74
C GLN A 101 -10.16 4.52 21.81
N LEU A 102 -10.52 3.64 20.86
CA LEU A 102 -11.81 2.95 20.87
C LEU A 102 -11.99 2.06 22.10
N GLU A 103 -10.92 1.43 22.57
CA GLU A 103 -10.94 0.56 23.74
C GLU A 103 -11.25 1.32 25.03
N GLU A 104 -10.79 2.58 25.12
CA GLU A 104 -11.04 3.45 26.27
C GLU A 104 -12.39 4.15 26.20
N THR A 105 -12.98 4.25 24.99
CA THR A 105 -14.25 4.93 24.78
C THR A 105 -15.43 4.07 25.25
N LYS A 106 -16.47 4.68 25.81
CA LYS A 106 -17.65 3.99 26.31
C LYS A 106 -18.40 3.23 25.21
N ASP A 107 -18.98 2.08 25.58
CA ASP A 107 -19.88 1.33 24.72
C ASP A 107 -21.03 2.21 24.19
N ARG A 108 -21.51 1.93 22.99
CA ARG A 108 -22.58 2.66 22.28
C ARG A 108 -22.32 4.14 22.02
N THR A 109 -21.08 4.59 22.16
CA THR A 109 -20.69 5.95 21.77
C THR A 109 -20.61 6.04 20.25
N LYS A 110 -21.17 7.13 19.69
CA LYS A 110 -21.01 7.47 18.28
C LYS A 110 -19.66 8.13 18.06
N VAL A 111 -18.92 7.64 17.10
CA VAL A 111 -17.56 8.11 16.76
C VAL A 111 -17.40 8.28 15.27
N SER A 112 -16.43 9.09 14.90
CA SER A 112 -15.92 9.16 13.53
C SER A 112 -14.45 8.77 13.49
N LEU A 113 -14.07 7.99 12.49
CA LEU A 113 -12.70 7.50 12.28
C LEU A 113 -12.27 7.76 10.84
N VAL A 114 -11.03 8.18 10.66
CA VAL A 114 -10.37 8.18 9.36
C VAL A 114 -9.45 6.97 9.32
N GLY A 115 -9.72 6.07 8.40
CA GLY A 115 -8.95 4.84 8.26
C GLY A 115 -8.85 4.37 6.81
N MET A 116 -8.15 3.28 6.63
CA MET A 116 -8.00 2.55 5.38
C MET A 116 -8.53 1.13 5.58
N ILE A 117 -8.99 0.50 4.51
CA ILE A 117 -9.45 -0.89 4.50
C ILE A 117 -8.30 -1.78 4.04
N PRO A 118 -7.50 -2.42 4.94
CA PRO A 118 -6.52 -3.41 4.53
C PRO A 118 -7.15 -4.70 4.04
N ASP A 119 -8.30 -5.10 4.63
CA ASP A 119 -9.01 -6.32 4.27
C ASP A 119 -10.52 -6.18 4.52
N LEU A 120 -11.31 -6.89 3.75
CA LEU A 120 -12.76 -6.97 3.92
C LEU A 120 -13.28 -8.37 3.60
N LYS A 121 -14.26 -8.81 4.38
CA LYS A 121 -14.95 -10.08 4.19
C LYS A 121 -16.44 -9.84 3.96
N GLN A 122 -16.92 -10.20 2.77
CA GLN A 122 -18.34 -10.19 2.46
C GLN A 122 -19.01 -11.47 3.00
N ILE A 123 -20.16 -11.31 3.64
CA ILE A 123 -20.91 -12.39 4.27
C ILE A 123 -22.37 -12.30 3.84
N THR A 124 -23.00 -13.44 3.67
CA THR A 124 -24.46 -13.51 3.48
C THR A 124 -25.12 -13.92 4.80
N THR A 125 -26.11 -13.16 5.25
CA THR A 125 -26.88 -13.46 6.45
C THR A 125 -27.77 -14.69 6.23
N ARG A 126 -28.30 -15.26 7.32
CA ARG A 126 -29.28 -16.39 7.21
C ARG A 126 -30.54 -16.03 6.43
N LYS A 127 -30.85 -14.74 6.29
CA LYS A 127 -32.00 -14.23 5.51
C LYS A 127 -31.69 -13.99 4.04
N GLY A 128 -30.42 -14.23 3.61
CA GLY A 128 -29.98 -13.99 2.24
C GLY A 128 -29.45 -12.58 1.97
N ASP A 129 -29.47 -11.69 2.97
CA ASP A 129 -28.96 -10.32 2.81
C ASP A 129 -27.43 -10.30 2.85
N ARG A 130 -26.82 -9.43 2.05
CA ARG A 130 -25.37 -9.23 2.07
C ARG A 130 -24.96 -8.23 3.14
N MET A 131 -23.87 -8.52 3.82
CA MET A 131 -23.20 -7.64 4.78
C MET A 131 -21.68 -7.77 4.65
N ALA A 132 -20.91 -6.90 5.29
CA ALA A 132 -19.46 -7.02 5.31
C ALA A 132 -18.91 -6.85 6.72
N ILE A 133 -17.80 -7.56 6.97
CA ILE A 133 -16.88 -7.30 8.07
C ILE A 133 -15.65 -6.68 7.43
N VAL A 134 -15.30 -5.48 7.87
CA VAL A 134 -14.23 -4.66 7.32
C VAL A 134 -13.18 -4.48 8.39
N GLN A 135 -11.93 -4.77 8.05
CA GLN A 135 -10.81 -4.34 8.87
C GLN A 135 -10.54 -2.87 8.55
N LEU A 136 -10.48 -2.04 9.58
CA LEU A 136 -10.08 -0.64 9.48
C LEU A 136 -8.73 -0.46 10.14
N GLU A 137 -7.84 0.26 9.47
CA GLU A 137 -6.50 0.56 9.95
C GLU A 137 -6.27 2.06 9.93
N ASP A 138 -5.68 2.59 11.01
CA ASP A 138 -5.12 3.93 11.07
C ASP A 138 -3.66 3.87 11.56
N LEU A 139 -3.02 5.01 11.80
CA LEU A 139 -1.65 5.06 12.30
C LEU A 139 -1.50 4.53 13.73
N SER A 140 -2.57 4.30 14.45
CA SER A 140 -2.58 3.89 15.85
C SER A 140 -2.89 2.41 16.05
N GLY A 141 -3.49 1.75 15.06
CA GLY A 141 -3.86 0.34 15.14
C GLY A 141 -4.93 -0.07 14.14
N CYS A 142 -5.52 -1.24 14.41
CA CYS A 142 -6.56 -1.84 13.59
C CYS A 142 -7.80 -2.13 14.43
N CYS A 143 -8.98 -2.01 13.84
CA CYS A 143 -10.24 -2.45 14.44
C CYS A 143 -11.14 -3.12 13.41
N GLU A 144 -12.11 -3.90 13.90
CA GLU A 144 -13.13 -4.51 13.07
C GLU A 144 -14.36 -3.62 12.97
N ALA A 145 -14.86 -3.38 11.78
CA ALA A 145 -16.09 -2.65 11.53
C ALA A 145 -17.13 -3.54 10.85
N ILE A 146 -18.35 -3.54 11.39
CA ILE A 146 -19.46 -4.33 10.87
C ILE A 146 -20.36 -3.42 10.05
N VAL A 147 -20.54 -3.79 8.78
CA VAL A 147 -21.42 -3.12 7.83
C VAL A 147 -22.66 -3.97 7.63
N PHE A 148 -23.73 -3.65 8.35
CA PHE A 148 -25.00 -4.37 8.27
C PHE A 148 -25.68 -4.20 6.90
N PRO A 149 -26.62 -5.09 6.53
CA PRO A 149 -27.22 -5.14 5.19
C PRO A 149 -27.77 -3.80 4.70
N LYS A 150 -28.48 -3.06 5.54
CA LYS A 150 -29.04 -1.76 5.16
C LYS A 150 -27.95 -0.76 4.74
N THR A 151 -26.86 -0.74 5.47
CA THR A 151 -25.71 0.13 5.21
C THR A 151 -24.91 -0.42 4.02
N TYR A 152 -24.78 -1.76 3.92
CA TYR A 152 -24.03 -2.41 2.85
C TYR A 152 -24.59 -2.10 1.46
N VAL A 153 -25.93 -2.09 1.29
CA VAL A 153 -26.55 -1.75 0.00
C VAL A 153 -26.11 -0.37 -0.51
N ILE A 154 -25.95 0.58 0.40
CA ILE A 154 -25.54 1.95 0.06
C ILE A 154 -24.03 2.03 -0.21
N LEU A 155 -23.24 1.21 0.48
CA LEU A 155 -21.81 1.38 0.60
C LEU A 155 -20.99 0.38 -0.23
N SER A 156 -21.63 -0.62 -0.82
CA SER A 156 -20.94 -1.76 -1.45
C SER A 156 -19.92 -1.38 -2.53
N GLU A 157 -20.20 -0.32 -3.29
CA GLU A 157 -19.29 0.14 -4.37
C GLU A 157 -17.98 0.76 -3.85
N PHE A 158 -17.99 1.21 -2.61
CA PHE A 158 -16.84 1.89 -1.99
C PHE A 158 -16.08 0.99 -1.02
N LEU A 159 -16.64 -0.16 -0.67
CA LEU A 159 -15.97 -1.13 0.20
C LEU A 159 -14.97 -1.94 -0.62
N LEU A 160 -13.81 -1.32 -0.87
CA LEU A 160 -12.69 -1.91 -1.60
C LEU A 160 -11.44 -1.87 -0.73
N THR A 161 -10.57 -2.85 -0.90
CA THR A 161 -9.26 -2.85 -0.25
C THR A 161 -8.45 -1.63 -0.65
N ASP A 162 -7.59 -1.16 0.24
CA ASP A 162 -6.74 0.02 0.11
C ASP A 162 -7.51 1.36 -0.03
N THR A 163 -8.84 1.33 0.15
CA THR A 163 -9.66 2.54 0.14
C THR A 163 -9.51 3.30 1.46
N ARG A 164 -9.26 4.59 1.36
CA ARG A 164 -9.22 5.52 2.50
C ARG A 164 -10.60 6.13 2.68
N LEU A 165 -11.10 6.13 3.89
CA LEU A 165 -12.45 6.60 4.17
C LEU A 165 -12.59 7.24 5.54
N LEU A 166 -13.60 8.11 5.67
CA LEU A 166 -14.10 8.62 6.92
C LEU A 166 -15.36 7.83 7.28
N VAL A 167 -15.31 7.12 8.39
CA VAL A 167 -16.37 6.23 8.85
C VAL A 167 -17.04 6.86 10.06
N TRP A 168 -18.36 6.90 10.07
CA TRP A 168 -19.17 7.14 11.25
C TRP A 168 -19.77 5.83 11.74
N GLY A 169 -19.60 5.56 13.00
CA GLY A 169 -20.10 4.33 13.58
C GLY A 169 -20.43 4.47 15.05
N THR A 170 -20.95 3.39 15.59
CA THR A 170 -21.20 3.22 17.01
C THR A 170 -20.30 2.12 17.55
N ILE A 171 -19.63 2.38 18.66
CA ILE A 171 -18.82 1.38 19.34
C ILE A 171 -19.72 0.29 19.90
N ASP A 172 -19.38 -0.97 19.65
CA ASP A 172 -20.03 -2.15 20.22
C ASP A 172 -18.97 -2.98 20.96
N LYS A 173 -19.09 -3.04 22.27
CA LYS A 173 -18.20 -3.81 23.16
C LYS A 173 -18.87 -5.10 23.57
N LYS A 174 -18.93 -6.06 22.68
CA LYS A 174 -19.41 -7.41 22.98
C LYS A 174 -18.25 -8.38 23.05
N SER A 175 -18.22 -9.16 24.13
CA SER A 175 -17.35 -10.34 24.25
C SER A 175 -15.86 -10.07 23.97
N ASP A 176 -15.19 -9.30 24.82
CA ASP A 176 -13.74 -9.00 24.81
C ASP A 176 -13.18 -8.33 23.56
N LYS A 177 -14.00 -7.97 22.58
CA LYS A 177 -13.59 -7.25 21.38
C LYS A 177 -14.35 -5.95 21.23
N THR A 178 -13.61 -4.90 20.95
CA THR A 178 -14.20 -3.61 20.57
C THR A 178 -14.38 -3.60 19.05
N GLN A 179 -15.63 -3.44 18.62
CA GLN A 179 -16.00 -3.39 17.19
C GLN A 179 -16.70 -2.08 16.89
N LEU A 180 -16.66 -1.65 15.65
CA LEU A 180 -17.39 -0.49 15.17
C LEU A 180 -18.60 -0.94 14.33
N ILE A 181 -19.79 -0.53 14.70
CA ILE A 181 -20.97 -0.68 13.84
C ILE A 181 -21.00 0.51 12.89
N CYS A 182 -20.74 0.27 11.62
CA CYS A 182 -20.72 1.30 10.59
C CYS A 182 -22.15 1.81 10.31
N LEU A 183 -22.34 3.12 10.42
CA LEU A 183 -23.62 3.79 10.14
C LEU A 183 -23.61 4.50 8.81
N LEU A 184 -22.52 5.21 8.51
CA LEU A 184 -22.31 5.97 7.30
C LEU A 184 -20.80 6.14 7.05
N TYR A 185 -20.40 6.35 5.80
CA TYR A 185 -19.04 6.81 5.50
C TYR A 185 -19.05 7.75 4.29
N THR A 186 -17.99 8.53 4.13
CA THR A 186 -17.68 9.26 2.90
C THR A 186 -16.26 8.94 2.46
N SER A 187 -16.09 8.65 1.18
CA SER A 187 -14.78 8.64 0.56
C SER A 187 -14.33 10.10 0.37
N PRO A 188 -13.12 10.50 0.74
CA PRO A 188 -12.58 11.74 0.24
C PRO A 188 -12.56 11.62 -1.28
N SER A 189 -13.33 12.51 -1.95
CA SER A 189 -13.34 12.58 -3.41
C SER A 189 -11.91 12.72 -3.91
N PRO A 190 -11.46 11.94 -4.89
CA PRO A 190 -10.23 12.24 -5.60
C PRO A 190 -10.53 13.44 -6.54
N ARG A 191 -10.59 14.63 -6.00
CA ARG A 191 -10.43 15.86 -6.77
C ARG A 191 -9.05 16.38 -6.45
N ASP A 192 -8.23 16.20 -7.45
CA ASP A 192 -7.17 17.07 -7.91
C ASP A 192 -5.80 16.84 -7.27
N GLY A 193 -4.99 16.62 -8.19
CA GLY A 193 -4.26 17.40 -8.83
C GLY A 193 -3.53 17.89 -9.82
#